data_891d16bc1f0e67336ed720d9c4361079
#
_entry.id   891d16bc1f0e67336ed720d9c4361079
#
_cell.length_a   1.000
_cell.length_b   1.000
_cell.length_c   1.000
_cell.angle_alpha   90.00
_cell.angle_beta   90.00
_cell.angle_gamma   90.00
#
_symmetry.space_group_name_H-M   'P 1'
#
loop_
_entity.id
_entity.type
_entity.pdbx_description
1 polymer ?
#
loop_
_entity_poly.entity_id
_entity_poly.type
_entity_poly.pdbx_seq_one_letter_code
_entity_poly.pdbx_strand_id
1 'polypeptide(L)'
;MHGPHHIFKEWADKYDGEFDEGWEALRKLTFEQQKAMGWIPKDAVLNPLAKGMQAWADVPKSQQEFQSRLMEIYAGFLEHTDTQYGKVVDELEQQGLLENTLILYIFSDNGPSAEGMGGSISELLAQNVMPSTVAQQLEVLDKDYGGMDALGGPKLDVMYHHGWAYSGAAPFQGTKLVAAQFGGTRTPLVLSWPKKIKHDGKVRPQFHHVNDIAPTIYDVLNITPPKMVKGVKQQPLDGTSLTYSFNQSDAKPAKT
;
A
#
# COMPACT_ATOMS: atom_id res chain seq x y z
N MET A 1 -1.99 -2.95 2.72
CA MET A 1 -2.33 -4.14 3.51
C MET A 1 -2.36 -3.75 4.97
N HIS A 2 -3.31 -4.25 5.73
CA HIS A 2 -3.52 -3.93 7.13
C HIS A 2 -2.80 -4.93 8.04
N GLY A 3 -2.47 -4.54 9.28
CA GLY A 3 -2.05 -5.50 10.30
C GLY A 3 -3.16 -6.51 10.64
N PRO A 4 -2.84 -7.58 11.37
CA PRO A 4 -1.49 -7.91 11.84
C PRO A 4 -0.57 -8.38 10.70
N HIS A 5 0.71 -8.03 10.79
CA HIS A 5 1.68 -8.45 9.77
C HIS A 5 2.27 -9.82 10.14
N HIS A 6 1.64 -10.89 9.66
CA HIS A 6 2.14 -12.25 9.85
C HIS A 6 2.87 -12.72 8.60
N ILE A 7 4.12 -13.15 8.77
CA ILE A 7 4.94 -13.66 7.66
C ILE A 7 5.96 -14.68 8.19
N PHE A 8 6.32 -15.62 7.35
CA PHE A 8 7.42 -16.54 7.64
C PHE A 8 8.75 -15.79 7.76
N LYS A 9 9.56 -16.17 8.73
CA LYS A 9 10.81 -15.50 9.10
C LYS A 9 11.72 -15.28 7.88
N GLU A 10 11.84 -16.28 7.00
CA GLU A 10 12.67 -16.21 5.81
C GLU A 10 12.30 -15.10 4.82
N TRP A 11 11.07 -14.63 4.84
CA TRP A 11 10.65 -13.47 4.03
C TRP A 11 11.04 -12.15 4.67
N ALA A 12 10.89 -12.03 5.98
CA ALA A 12 11.32 -10.84 6.69
C ALA A 12 12.85 -10.69 6.68
N ASP A 13 13.58 -11.79 6.83
CA ASP A 13 15.05 -11.81 6.85
C ASP A 13 15.71 -11.42 5.52
N LYS A 14 14.97 -11.42 4.41
CA LYS A 14 15.45 -10.84 3.15
C LYS A 14 15.73 -9.33 3.23
N TYR A 15 15.12 -8.68 4.18
CA TYR A 15 15.18 -7.24 4.39
C TYR A 15 16.00 -6.83 5.61
N ASP A 16 16.75 -7.78 6.20
CA ASP A 16 17.59 -7.54 7.38
C ASP A 16 18.54 -6.35 7.13
N GLY A 17 18.44 -5.33 7.98
CA GLY A 17 19.22 -4.09 7.90
C GLY A 17 18.79 -3.06 6.84
N GLU A 18 17.84 -3.36 5.96
CA GLU A 18 17.44 -2.45 4.86
C GLU A 18 16.75 -1.17 5.38
N PHE A 19 16.30 -1.16 6.62
CA PHE A 19 15.55 -0.04 7.21
C PHE A 19 16.26 0.63 8.38
N ASP A 20 17.53 0.35 8.61
CA ASP A 20 18.29 0.87 9.75
C ASP A 20 18.53 2.38 9.71
N GLU A 21 18.49 2.97 8.51
CA GLU A 21 18.58 4.42 8.31
C GLU A 21 17.26 5.17 8.62
N GLY A 22 16.19 4.45 8.90
CA GLY A 22 14.90 4.96 9.35
C GLY A 22 13.96 5.48 8.27
N TRP A 23 12.79 5.92 8.74
CA TRP A 23 11.66 6.26 7.86
C TRP A 23 11.88 7.52 7.03
N GLU A 24 12.65 8.53 7.46
CA GLU A 24 12.96 9.68 6.63
C GLU A 24 13.88 9.31 5.47
N ALA A 25 14.86 8.43 5.71
CA ALA A 25 15.75 7.93 4.66
C ALA A 25 14.97 7.13 3.62
N LEU A 26 14.11 6.20 4.03
CA LEU A 26 13.23 5.44 3.13
C LEU A 26 12.31 6.37 2.34
N ARG A 27 11.69 7.35 3.00
CA ARG A 27 10.80 8.31 2.34
C ARG A 27 11.53 9.10 1.25
N LYS A 28 12.73 9.57 1.54
CA LYS A 28 13.57 10.29 0.58
C LYS A 28 13.97 9.39 -0.60
N LEU A 29 14.42 8.17 -0.31
CA LEU A 29 14.79 7.19 -1.34
C LEU A 29 13.61 6.91 -2.28
N THR A 30 12.44 6.61 -1.73
CA THR A 30 11.21 6.36 -2.50
C THR A 30 10.85 7.56 -3.37
N PHE A 31 10.92 8.77 -2.82
CA PHE A 31 10.63 9.99 -3.56
C PHE A 31 11.57 10.19 -4.76
N GLU A 32 12.88 10.01 -4.57
CA GLU A 32 13.85 10.14 -5.65
C GLU A 32 13.70 9.05 -6.72
N GLN A 33 13.35 7.83 -6.32
CA GLN A 33 13.03 6.75 -7.26
C GLN A 33 11.77 7.07 -8.09
N GLN A 34 10.71 7.59 -7.48
CA GLN A 34 9.50 8.01 -8.19
C GLN A 34 9.79 9.12 -9.22
N LYS A 35 10.68 10.07 -8.89
CA LYS A 35 11.14 11.10 -9.83
C LYS A 35 11.94 10.48 -10.99
N ALA A 36 12.85 9.57 -10.69
CA ALA A 36 13.68 8.91 -11.70
C ALA A 36 12.83 8.08 -12.68
N MET A 37 11.79 7.42 -12.18
CA MET A 37 10.82 6.65 -12.99
C MET A 37 9.83 7.53 -13.76
N GLY A 38 9.81 8.85 -13.50
CA GLY A 38 8.83 9.77 -14.10
C GLY A 38 7.40 9.60 -13.58
N TRP A 39 7.23 9.01 -12.41
CA TRP A 39 5.91 8.83 -11.78
C TRP A 39 5.38 10.11 -11.14
N ILE A 40 6.28 11.00 -10.78
CA ILE A 40 5.97 12.33 -10.25
C ILE A 40 6.77 13.40 -11.03
N PRO A 41 6.34 14.67 -11.02
CA PRO A 41 7.05 15.76 -11.69
C PRO A 41 8.51 15.89 -11.20
N LYS A 42 9.43 16.23 -12.13
CA LYS A 42 10.86 16.39 -11.79
C LYS A 42 11.13 17.54 -10.83
N ASP A 43 10.28 18.55 -10.84
CA ASP A 43 10.32 19.73 -9.95
C ASP A 43 9.53 19.53 -8.65
N ALA A 44 8.94 18.35 -8.42
CA ALA A 44 8.29 18.03 -7.17
C ALA A 44 9.26 18.18 -5.98
N VAL A 45 8.76 18.66 -4.87
CA VAL A 45 9.49 18.86 -3.62
C VAL A 45 8.91 17.95 -2.55
N LEU A 46 9.78 17.20 -1.87
CA LEU A 46 9.35 16.32 -0.79
C LEU A 46 8.90 17.15 0.41
N ASN A 47 7.71 16.84 0.91
CA ASN A 47 7.20 17.44 2.13
C ASN A 47 8.08 17.05 3.34
N PRO A 48 8.30 17.99 4.28
CA PRO A 48 9.00 17.68 5.52
C PRO A 48 8.23 16.65 6.36
N LEU A 49 8.88 16.12 7.37
CA LEU A 49 8.24 15.27 8.38
C LEU A 49 7.01 15.99 8.95
N ALA A 50 5.92 15.26 9.12
CA ALA A 50 4.67 15.85 9.62
C ALA A 50 4.86 16.40 11.05
N LYS A 51 4.24 17.55 11.32
CA LYS A 51 4.35 18.19 12.65
C LYS A 51 3.89 17.23 13.75
N GLY A 52 4.74 17.05 14.76
CA GLY A 52 4.49 16.18 15.90
C GLY A 52 4.81 14.69 15.65
N MET A 53 5.28 14.35 14.46
CA MET A 53 5.80 13.01 14.18
C MET A 53 7.23 12.89 14.71
N GLN A 54 7.54 11.79 15.39
CA GLN A 54 8.87 11.50 15.89
C GLN A 54 9.86 11.33 14.74
N ALA A 55 10.99 12.02 14.79
CA ALA A 55 12.08 11.78 13.85
C ALA A 55 12.83 10.48 14.22
N TRP A 56 13.42 9.82 13.23
CA TRP A 56 14.20 8.60 13.47
C TRP A 56 15.35 8.83 14.46
N ALA A 57 16.00 9.98 14.35
CA ALA A 57 17.09 10.36 15.25
C ALA A 57 16.66 10.48 16.73
N ASP A 58 15.37 10.71 16.98
CA ASP A 58 14.79 10.82 18.33
C ASP A 58 14.32 9.46 18.88
N VAL A 59 14.38 8.39 18.08
CA VAL A 59 14.10 7.04 18.55
C VAL A 59 15.29 6.55 19.38
N PRO A 60 15.05 6.09 20.62
CA PRO A 60 16.13 5.54 21.45
C PRO A 60 16.87 4.41 20.72
N LYS A 61 18.20 4.42 20.77
CA LYS A 61 19.03 3.39 20.10
C LYS A 61 18.62 1.95 20.44
N SER A 62 18.24 1.71 21.69
CA SER A 62 17.75 0.41 22.15
C SER A 62 16.40 -0.03 21.54
N GLN A 63 15.72 0.86 20.82
CA GLN A 63 14.43 0.60 20.20
C GLN A 63 14.50 0.62 18.66
N GLN A 64 15.59 1.10 18.07
CA GLN A 64 15.71 1.23 16.61
C GLN A 64 15.64 -0.12 15.91
N GLU A 65 16.34 -1.14 16.42
CA GLU A 65 16.29 -2.50 15.91
C GLU A 65 14.85 -3.05 15.87
N PHE A 66 14.08 -2.85 16.93
CA PHE A 66 12.66 -3.22 16.95
C PHE A 66 11.85 -2.52 15.86
N GLN A 67 12.08 -1.22 15.66
CA GLN A 67 11.38 -0.44 14.65
C GLN A 67 11.75 -0.89 13.22
N SER A 68 13.06 -1.13 12.96
CA SER A 68 13.53 -1.68 11.68
C SER A 68 12.89 -3.04 11.43
N ARG A 69 12.91 -3.94 12.43
CA ARG A 69 12.35 -5.28 12.30
C ARG A 69 10.86 -5.29 11.97
N LEU A 70 10.06 -4.40 12.55
CA LEU A 70 8.65 -4.27 12.20
C LEU A 70 8.45 -3.89 10.72
N MET A 71 9.34 -3.08 10.16
CA MET A 71 9.28 -2.71 8.74
C MET A 71 9.78 -3.83 7.82
N GLU A 72 10.82 -4.56 8.22
CA GLU A 72 11.30 -5.76 7.50
C GLU A 72 10.20 -6.82 7.37
N ILE A 73 9.47 -7.06 8.47
CA ILE A 73 8.31 -7.96 8.47
C ILE A 73 7.24 -7.49 7.48
N TYR A 74 6.94 -6.20 7.47
CA TYR A 74 5.98 -5.64 6.53
C TYR A 74 6.46 -5.75 5.08
N ALA A 75 7.73 -5.48 4.81
CA ALA A 75 8.32 -5.62 3.48
C ALA A 75 8.27 -7.08 2.99
N GLY A 76 8.66 -8.02 3.84
CA GLY A 76 8.54 -9.46 3.55
C GLY A 76 7.10 -9.91 3.30
N PHE A 77 6.15 -9.38 4.07
CA PHE A 77 4.71 -9.62 3.88
C PHE A 77 4.22 -9.08 2.51
N LEU A 78 4.69 -7.92 2.09
CA LEU A 78 4.38 -7.36 0.77
C LEU A 78 4.95 -8.22 -0.36
N GLU A 79 6.24 -8.56 -0.30
CA GLU A 79 6.88 -9.39 -1.32
C GLU A 79 6.23 -10.77 -1.44
N HIS A 80 5.90 -11.38 -0.29
CA HIS A 80 5.19 -12.66 -0.30
C HIS A 80 3.83 -12.53 -1.00
N THR A 81 3.06 -11.48 -0.69
CA THR A 81 1.76 -11.25 -1.32
C THR A 81 1.89 -11.06 -2.82
N ASP A 82 2.84 -10.26 -3.26
CA ASP A 82 3.12 -10.03 -4.68
C ASP A 82 3.53 -11.33 -5.39
N THR A 83 4.37 -12.13 -4.76
CA THR A 83 4.75 -13.46 -5.26
C THR A 83 3.54 -14.39 -5.43
N GLN A 84 2.61 -14.42 -4.47
CA GLN A 84 1.41 -15.26 -4.61
C GLN A 84 0.49 -14.73 -5.71
N TYR A 85 0.38 -13.41 -5.86
CA TYR A 85 -0.34 -12.80 -6.96
C TYR A 85 0.31 -13.16 -8.33
N GLY A 86 1.63 -13.13 -8.41
CA GLY A 86 2.37 -13.56 -9.60
C GLY A 86 2.00 -14.97 -10.04
N LYS A 87 1.87 -15.93 -9.11
CA LYS A 87 1.45 -17.30 -9.43
C LYS A 87 0.05 -17.38 -10.08
N VAL A 88 -0.87 -16.48 -9.72
CA VAL A 88 -2.20 -16.42 -10.36
C VAL A 88 -2.06 -15.94 -11.80
N VAL A 89 -1.16 -14.97 -12.05
CA VAL A 89 -0.90 -14.49 -13.42
C VAL A 89 -0.23 -15.57 -14.27
N ASP A 90 0.75 -16.27 -13.70
CA ASP A 90 1.44 -17.39 -14.35
C ASP A 90 0.46 -18.52 -14.73
N GLU A 91 -0.50 -18.82 -13.86
CA GLU A 91 -1.54 -19.81 -14.15
C GLU A 91 -2.45 -19.38 -15.31
N LEU A 92 -2.83 -18.10 -15.36
CA LEU A 92 -3.59 -17.55 -16.50
C LEU A 92 -2.81 -17.65 -17.81
N GLU A 93 -1.50 -17.45 -17.77
CA GLU A 93 -0.62 -17.59 -18.93
C GLU A 93 -0.54 -19.05 -19.39
N GLN A 94 -0.30 -19.98 -18.47
CA GLN A 94 -0.23 -21.43 -18.75
C GLN A 94 -1.52 -21.97 -19.35
N GLN A 95 -2.67 -21.43 -18.94
CA GLN A 95 -3.97 -21.78 -19.52
C GLN A 95 -4.28 -21.07 -20.84
N GLY A 96 -3.41 -20.19 -21.33
CA GLY A 96 -3.61 -19.40 -22.54
C GLY A 96 -4.71 -18.33 -22.41
N LEU A 97 -5.06 -17.94 -21.18
CA LEU A 97 -6.12 -16.97 -20.91
C LEU A 97 -5.62 -15.55 -20.75
N LEU A 98 -4.33 -15.36 -20.39
CA LEU A 98 -3.75 -14.08 -20.01
C LEU A 98 -3.93 -13.00 -21.09
N GLU A 99 -3.73 -13.37 -22.36
CA GLU A 99 -3.85 -12.45 -23.50
C GLU A 99 -5.19 -11.68 -23.52
N ASN A 100 -6.28 -12.35 -23.17
CA ASN A 100 -7.62 -11.76 -23.21
C ASN A 100 -8.25 -11.59 -21.81
N THR A 101 -7.44 -11.47 -20.79
CA THR A 101 -7.87 -11.20 -19.40
C THR A 101 -7.54 -9.77 -19.03
N LEU A 102 -8.54 -9.00 -18.57
CA LEU A 102 -8.34 -7.72 -17.91
C LEU A 102 -8.02 -7.96 -16.44
N ILE A 103 -6.83 -7.59 -16.04
CA ILE A 103 -6.36 -7.61 -14.65
C ILE A 103 -6.39 -6.18 -14.11
N LEU A 104 -7.06 -6.00 -12.97
CA LEU A 104 -7.04 -4.75 -12.19
C LEU A 104 -6.37 -5.04 -10.86
N TYR A 105 -5.17 -4.52 -10.66
CA TYR A 105 -4.45 -4.66 -9.41
C TYR A 105 -4.51 -3.35 -8.62
N ILE A 106 -5.29 -3.35 -7.53
CA ILE A 106 -5.47 -2.20 -6.63
C ILE A 106 -4.63 -2.46 -5.39
N PHE A 107 -3.60 -1.65 -5.20
CA PHE A 107 -2.75 -1.78 -4.04
C PHE A 107 -3.30 -0.93 -2.89
N SER A 108 -4.10 -1.57 -2.02
CA SER A 108 -4.82 -0.95 -0.90
C SER A 108 -6.08 -0.15 -1.28
N ASP A 109 -6.99 -0.06 -0.36
CA ASP A 109 -8.25 0.71 -0.41
C ASP A 109 -8.11 2.14 0.11
N ASN A 110 -7.02 2.43 0.82
CA ASN A 110 -6.68 3.72 1.41
C ASN A 110 -5.15 3.83 1.58
N GLY A 111 -4.70 4.96 2.08
CA GLY A 111 -3.28 5.17 2.38
C GLY A 111 -2.74 4.25 3.48
N PRO A 112 -1.41 4.22 3.68
CA PRO A 112 -0.77 3.39 4.70
C PRO A 112 -1.33 3.64 6.10
N SER A 113 -1.52 2.56 6.88
CA SER A 113 -2.07 2.65 8.24
C SER A 113 -1.02 3.13 9.23
N ALA A 114 -1.33 4.20 9.96
CA ALA A 114 -0.55 4.71 11.08
C ALA A 114 -1.04 4.16 12.43
N GLU A 115 -1.94 3.18 12.44
CA GLU A 115 -2.63 2.67 13.63
C GLU A 115 -1.70 1.90 14.58
N GLY A 116 -0.51 1.50 14.12
CA GLY A 116 0.54 0.94 14.98
C GLY A 116 1.17 1.95 15.94
N MET A 117 0.84 3.24 15.79
CA MET A 117 1.31 4.34 16.65
C MET A 117 2.84 4.37 16.74
N GLY A 118 3.42 4.08 17.90
CA GLY A 118 4.86 4.00 18.15
C GLY A 118 5.50 2.65 17.78
N GLY A 119 4.78 1.80 17.04
CA GLY A 119 5.14 0.40 16.82
C GLY A 119 4.54 -0.50 17.90
N SER A 120 3.98 -1.65 17.50
CA SER A 120 3.24 -2.50 18.44
C SER A 120 3.44 -3.98 18.17
N ILE A 121 3.54 -4.76 19.25
CA ILE A 121 3.44 -6.23 19.23
C ILE A 121 2.00 -6.72 19.32
N SER A 122 1.02 -5.80 19.51
CA SER A 122 -0.40 -6.12 19.60
C SER A 122 -1.23 -5.05 18.91
N GLU A 123 -1.77 -5.37 17.74
CA GLU A 123 -2.70 -4.50 17.02
C GLU A 123 -3.91 -4.08 17.88
N LEU A 124 -4.48 -5.02 18.63
CA LEU A 124 -5.63 -4.75 19.48
C LEU A 124 -5.33 -3.67 20.52
N LEU A 125 -4.17 -3.74 21.17
CA LEU A 125 -3.76 -2.72 22.16
C LEU A 125 -3.50 -1.37 21.48
N ALA A 126 -2.83 -1.37 20.33
CA ALA A 126 -2.55 -0.15 19.59
C ALA A 126 -3.83 0.56 19.13
N GLN A 127 -4.78 -0.17 18.57
CA GLN A 127 -6.06 0.39 18.10
C GLN A 127 -6.95 0.91 19.23
N ASN A 128 -6.91 0.29 20.39
CA ASN A 128 -7.66 0.76 21.56
C ASN A 128 -6.91 1.82 22.36
N VAL A 129 -5.77 2.31 21.87
CA VAL A 129 -4.95 3.32 22.53
C VAL A 129 -4.59 2.91 23.96
N MET A 130 -4.39 1.61 24.18
CA MET A 130 -3.95 1.10 25.49
C MET A 130 -2.52 1.54 25.73
N PRO A 131 -2.26 2.21 26.87
CA PRO A 131 -0.94 2.76 27.14
C PRO A 131 0.09 1.63 27.33
N SER A 132 0.99 1.50 26.39
CA SER A 132 2.18 0.66 26.49
C SER A 132 3.35 1.36 25.81
N THR A 133 4.48 1.44 26.51
CA THR A 133 5.70 1.96 25.88
C THR A 133 6.41 0.88 25.08
N VAL A 134 7.21 1.26 24.09
CA VAL A 134 8.04 0.30 23.33
C VAL A 134 8.97 -0.47 24.28
N ALA A 135 9.52 0.19 25.31
CA ALA A 135 10.34 -0.48 26.33
C ALA A 135 9.59 -1.61 27.05
N GLN A 136 8.35 -1.37 27.47
CA GLN A 136 7.50 -2.40 28.09
C GLN A 136 7.18 -3.54 27.11
N GLN A 137 6.94 -3.22 25.86
CA GLN A 137 6.69 -4.23 24.82
C GLN A 137 7.91 -5.10 24.57
N LEU A 138 9.12 -4.53 24.53
CA LEU A 138 10.38 -5.26 24.41
C LEU A 138 10.62 -6.18 25.62
N GLU A 139 10.34 -5.72 26.85
CA GLU A 139 10.43 -6.55 28.04
C GLU A 139 9.51 -7.78 27.97
N VAL A 140 8.25 -7.57 27.57
CA VAL A 140 7.29 -8.66 27.39
C VAL A 140 7.72 -9.58 26.25
N LEU A 141 8.23 -9.03 25.15
CA LEU A 141 8.71 -9.80 24.01
C LEU A 141 9.84 -10.75 24.40
N ASP A 142 10.82 -10.26 25.14
CA ASP A 142 11.94 -11.07 25.61
C ASP A 142 11.52 -12.14 26.63
N LYS A 143 10.69 -11.75 27.60
CA LYS A 143 10.33 -12.63 28.71
C LYS A 143 9.35 -13.73 28.30
N ASP A 144 8.33 -13.38 27.50
CA ASP A 144 7.17 -14.25 27.30
C ASP A 144 7.12 -14.86 25.87
N TYR A 145 7.83 -14.28 24.91
CA TYR A 145 7.76 -14.69 23.51
C TYR A 145 9.09 -15.14 22.90
N GLY A 146 10.21 -14.97 23.59
CA GLY A 146 11.52 -15.41 23.12
C GLY A 146 12.27 -14.40 22.24
N GLY A 147 11.95 -13.11 22.38
CA GLY A 147 12.68 -12.00 21.77
C GLY A 147 12.24 -11.66 20.32
N MET A 148 13.10 -10.96 19.63
CA MET A 148 12.85 -10.38 18.30
C MET A 148 12.43 -11.41 17.25
N ASP A 149 12.90 -12.65 17.35
CA ASP A 149 12.55 -13.72 16.42
C ASP A 149 11.06 -14.13 16.47
N ALA A 150 10.33 -13.75 17.51
CA ALA A 150 8.88 -14.00 17.60
C ALA A 150 8.04 -13.02 16.77
N LEU A 151 8.63 -11.88 16.40
CA LEU A 151 7.92 -10.85 15.63
C LEU A 151 7.55 -11.37 14.24
N GLY A 152 6.33 -11.04 13.81
CA GLY A 152 5.76 -11.54 12.55
C GLY A 152 5.22 -12.97 12.64
N GLY A 153 5.45 -13.66 13.75
CA GLY A 153 4.91 -14.99 14.01
C GLY A 153 3.45 -14.97 14.49
N PRO A 154 2.78 -16.14 14.56
CA PRO A 154 1.34 -16.24 14.79
C PRO A 154 0.89 -15.93 16.23
N LYS A 155 1.81 -15.66 17.13
CA LYS A 155 1.52 -15.36 18.55
C LYS A 155 1.41 -13.86 18.85
N LEU A 156 1.78 -13.01 17.88
CA LEU A 156 1.86 -11.56 18.03
C LEU A 156 1.16 -10.87 16.86
N ASP A 157 0.40 -9.84 17.14
CA ASP A 157 -0.31 -9.04 16.14
C ASP A 157 0.45 -7.75 15.88
N VAL A 158 1.61 -7.87 15.21
CA VAL A 158 2.52 -6.74 15.02
C VAL A 158 2.02 -5.71 14.05
N MET A 159 2.28 -4.43 14.36
CA MET A 159 2.10 -3.28 13.48
C MET A 159 3.31 -2.35 13.56
N TYR A 160 3.74 -1.82 12.42
CA TYR A 160 4.86 -0.91 12.34
C TYR A 160 4.53 0.50 12.89
N HIS A 161 5.58 1.26 13.19
CA HIS A 161 5.50 2.65 13.65
C HIS A 161 4.86 3.57 12.58
N HIS A 162 4.09 4.58 13.02
CA HIS A 162 3.46 5.55 12.11
C HIS A 162 4.44 6.26 11.16
N GLY A 163 5.72 6.38 11.53
CA GLY A 163 6.78 6.90 10.67
C GLY A 163 6.96 6.08 9.39
N TRP A 164 6.85 4.76 9.47
CA TRP A 164 6.89 3.88 8.30
C TRP A 164 5.65 4.05 7.42
N ALA A 165 4.48 4.23 8.02
CA ALA A 165 3.28 4.56 7.26
C ALA A 165 3.45 5.86 6.47
N TYR A 166 4.03 6.89 7.10
CA TYR A 166 4.31 8.16 6.45
C TYR A 166 5.34 8.03 5.32
N SER A 167 6.35 7.17 5.47
CA SER A 167 7.28 6.83 4.38
C SER A 167 6.57 6.19 3.21
N GLY A 168 5.71 5.22 3.46
CA GLY A 168 4.92 4.54 2.44
C GLY A 168 3.90 5.44 1.73
N ALA A 169 3.53 6.58 2.32
CA ALA A 169 2.66 7.57 1.70
C ALA A 169 3.39 8.52 0.73
N ALA A 170 4.73 8.41 0.59
CA ALA A 170 5.50 9.29 -0.31
C ALA A 170 4.92 9.29 -1.75
N PRO A 171 4.81 10.44 -2.41
CA PRO A 171 5.30 11.77 -2.02
C PRO A 171 4.31 12.59 -1.19
N PHE A 172 3.16 12.03 -0.88
CA PHE A 172 2.02 12.77 -0.31
C PHE A 172 2.15 12.95 1.21
N GLN A 173 1.40 13.92 1.71
CA GLN A 173 1.16 14.08 3.15
C GLN A 173 -0.03 13.23 3.59
N GLY A 174 -0.04 12.90 4.89
CA GLY A 174 -1.09 12.12 5.52
C GLY A 174 -0.91 10.62 5.33
N THR A 175 -1.77 9.90 6.02
CA THR A 175 -1.88 8.46 6.04
C THR A 175 -3.35 8.08 6.09
N LYS A 176 -3.70 6.80 6.19
CA LYS A 176 -5.06 6.32 6.45
C LYS A 176 -5.78 7.21 7.48
N LEU A 177 -7.07 7.39 7.35
CA LEU A 177 -7.98 8.26 8.12
C LEU A 177 -7.89 9.75 7.81
N VAL A 178 -6.88 10.23 7.09
CA VAL A 178 -6.74 11.63 6.74
C VAL A 178 -7.28 11.88 5.33
N ALA A 179 -8.61 11.92 5.19
CA ALA A 179 -9.28 12.05 3.88
C ALA A 179 -8.95 13.35 3.12
N ALA A 180 -8.54 14.41 3.84
CA ALA A 180 -8.17 15.70 3.25
C ALA A 180 -6.78 15.69 2.59
N GLN A 181 -6.01 14.62 2.71
CA GLN A 181 -4.64 14.52 2.19
C GLN A 181 -4.47 13.28 1.32
N PHE A 182 -3.74 13.41 0.23
CA PHE A 182 -3.56 12.32 -0.73
C PHE A 182 -2.84 11.08 -0.17
N GLY A 183 -2.01 11.24 0.85
CA GLY A 183 -1.43 10.09 1.55
C GLY A 183 -2.46 9.20 2.25
N GLY A 184 -3.66 9.73 2.53
CA GLY A 184 -4.77 8.94 3.08
C GLY A 184 -5.69 8.32 2.04
N THR A 185 -5.74 8.88 0.81
CA THR A 185 -6.78 8.56 -0.16
C THR A 185 -6.28 8.13 -1.54
N ARG A 186 -5.04 8.49 -1.92
CA ARG A 186 -4.50 8.18 -3.25
C ARG A 186 -3.69 6.89 -3.21
N THR A 187 -4.21 5.86 -3.85
CA THR A 187 -3.60 4.52 -3.93
C THR A 187 -3.26 4.14 -5.38
N PRO A 188 -2.26 3.30 -5.60
CA PRO A 188 -1.91 2.84 -6.93
C PRO A 188 -2.95 1.90 -7.51
N LEU A 189 -3.20 2.04 -8.82
CA LEU A 189 -3.95 1.11 -9.64
C LEU A 189 -3.11 0.72 -10.84
N VAL A 190 -2.97 -0.58 -11.07
CA VAL A 190 -2.33 -1.13 -12.28
C VAL A 190 -3.36 -1.87 -13.10
N LEU A 191 -3.35 -1.63 -14.40
CA LEU A 191 -4.19 -2.33 -15.37
C LEU A 191 -3.32 -3.11 -16.35
N SER A 192 -3.67 -4.38 -16.57
CA SER A 192 -3.05 -5.22 -17.58
C SER A 192 -4.13 -5.92 -18.41
N TRP A 193 -4.02 -5.81 -19.72
CA TRP A 193 -4.82 -6.56 -20.70
C TRP A 193 -4.04 -6.62 -22.00
N PRO A 194 -3.16 -7.60 -22.18
CA PRO A 194 -2.22 -7.65 -23.30
C PRO A 194 -2.88 -7.44 -24.67
N LYS A 195 -4.04 -8.05 -24.91
CA LYS A 195 -4.78 -7.91 -26.16
C LYS A 195 -5.30 -6.50 -26.46
N LYS A 196 -5.52 -5.67 -25.44
CA LYS A 196 -6.22 -4.38 -25.57
C LYS A 196 -5.40 -3.19 -25.12
N ILE A 197 -4.51 -3.35 -24.15
CA ILE A 197 -3.70 -2.30 -23.58
C ILE A 197 -2.25 -2.49 -24.02
N LYS A 198 -1.74 -1.54 -24.78
CA LYS A 198 -0.33 -1.54 -25.16
C LYS A 198 0.53 -1.12 -23.99
N HIS A 199 1.57 -1.90 -23.72
CA HIS A 199 2.56 -1.54 -22.72
C HIS A 199 3.45 -0.41 -23.28
N ASP A 200 3.23 0.81 -22.81
CA ASP A 200 4.00 1.99 -23.19
C ASP A 200 4.88 2.54 -22.04
N GLY A 201 4.87 1.89 -20.88
CA GLY A 201 5.64 2.27 -19.69
C GLY A 201 5.24 3.61 -19.06
N LYS A 202 4.15 4.22 -19.52
CA LYS A 202 3.75 5.55 -19.07
C LYS A 202 2.69 5.52 -17.99
N VAL A 203 2.83 6.42 -17.03
CA VAL A 203 1.80 6.68 -16.03
C VAL A 203 0.56 7.30 -16.69
N ARG A 204 -0.61 6.97 -16.17
CA ARG A 204 -1.90 7.60 -16.49
C ARG A 204 -2.20 8.61 -15.39
N PRO A 205 -1.89 9.93 -15.59
CA PRO A 205 -2.00 10.94 -14.55
C PRO A 205 -3.43 11.46 -14.35
N GLN A 206 -4.37 11.01 -15.16
CA GLN A 206 -5.77 11.42 -15.06
C GLN A 206 -6.36 11.04 -13.70
N PHE A 207 -7.24 11.87 -13.17
CA PHE A 207 -7.97 11.55 -11.95
C PHE A 207 -8.92 10.37 -12.19
N HIS A 208 -8.75 9.32 -11.40
CA HIS A 208 -9.62 8.15 -11.36
C HIS A 208 -10.10 7.88 -9.93
N HIS A 209 -11.23 7.22 -9.81
CA HIS A 209 -11.82 6.88 -8.53
C HIS A 209 -12.27 5.40 -8.54
N VAL A 210 -12.37 4.76 -7.39
CA VAL A 210 -12.78 3.36 -7.28
C VAL A 210 -14.14 3.07 -7.94
N ASN A 211 -15.04 4.04 -7.96
CA ASN A 211 -16.35 3.91 -8.64
C ASN A 211 -16.25 3.86 -10.18
N ASP A 212 -15.05 4.09 -10.77
CA ASP A 212 -14.81 3.97 -12.20
C ASP A 212 -14.61 2.52 -12.65
N ILE A 213 -14.35 1.61 -11.72
CA ILE A 213 -14.08 0.20 -12.01
C ILE A 213 -15.33 -0.48 -12.59
N ALA A 214 -16.48 -0.33 -11.96
CA ALA A 214 -17.71 -0.96 -12.43
C ALA A 214 -18.12 -0.47 -13.84
N PRO A 215 -18.17 0.85 -14.15
CA PRO A 215 -18.39 1.33 -15.52
C PRO A 215 -17.38 0.77 -16.53
N THR A 216 -16.11 0.64 -16.13
CA THR A 216 -15.07 0.07 -16.99
C THR A 216 -15.37 -1.38 -17.34
N ILE A 217 -15.76 -2.19 -16.36
CA ILE A 217 -16.12 -3.60 -16.58
C ILE A 217 -17.32 -3.70 -17.52
N TYR A 218 -18.36 -2.91 -17.31
CA TYR A 218 -19.52 -2.88 -18.22
C TYR A 218 -19.16 -2.48 -19.64
N ASP A 219 -18.29 -1.48 -19.77
CA ASP A 219 -17.84 -0.96 -21.07
C ASP A 219 -17.02 -1.99 -21.85
N VAL A 220 -15.98 -2.59 -21.20
CA VAL A 220 -15.12 -3.58 -21.87
C VAL A 220 -15.85 -4.87 -22.24
N LEU A 221 -16.91 -5.21 -21.52
CA LEU A 221 -17.77 -6.35 -21.81
C LEU A 221 -18.91 -6.01 -22.79
N ASN A 222 -19.06 -4.73 -23.15
CA ASN A 222 -20.18 -4.23 -23.94
C ASN A 222 -21.56 -4.61 -23.36
N ILE A 223 -21.68 -4.49 -22.03
CA ILE A 223 -22.91 -4.78 -21.28
C ILE A 223 -23.55 -3.46 -20.80
N THR A 224 -24.82 -3.28 -21.10
CA THR A 224 -25.56 -2.14 -20.52
C THR A 224 -25.92 -2.42 -19.08
N PRO A 225 -25.57 -1.53 -18.13
CA PRO A 225 -25.93 -1.70 -16.73
C PRO A 225 -27.46 -1.85 -16.55
N PRO A 226 -27.94 -2.81 -15.75
CA PRO A 226 -29.37 -3.02 -15.57
C PRO A 226 -30.00 -1.87 -14.79
N LYS A 227 -31.14 -1.36 -15.26
CA LYS A 227 -31.94 -0.33 -14.56
C LYS A 227 -32.77 -0.90 -13.42
N MET A 228 -33.04 -2.18 -13.46
CA MET A 228 -33.83 -2.90 -12.46
C MET A 228 -33.14 -4.23 -12.12
N VAL A 229 -33.03 -4.56 -10.85
CA VAL A 229 -32.52 -5.87 -10.36
C VAL A 229 -33.51 -6.41 -9.35
N LYS A 230 -34.07 -7.60 -9.61
CA LYS A 230 -35.06 -8.24 -8.72
C LYS A 230 -36.20 -7.30 -8.27
N GLY A 231 -36.72 -6.47 -9.20
CA GLY A 231 -37.80 -5.52 -8.92
C GLY A 231 -37.36 -4.20 -8.27
N VAL A 232 -36.08 -4.05 -7.94
CA VAL A 232 -35.54 -2.83 -7.32
C VAL A 232 -34.86 -1.96 -8.38
N LYS A 233 -35.26 -0.68 -8.46
CA LYS A 233 -34.63 0.32 -9.35
C LYS A 233 -33.21 0.58 -8.89
N GLN A 234 -32.27 0.47 -9.82
CA GLN A 234 -30.85 0.74 -9.55
C GLN A 234 -30.53 2.22 -9.66
N GLN A 235 -29.61 2.69 -8.82
CA GLN A 235 -29.02 4.01 -8.96
C GLN A 235 -28.11 4.04 -10.20
N PRO A 236 -28.04 5.18 -10.93
CA PRO A 236 -27.04 5.36 -11.98
C PRO A 236 -25.61 5.16 -11.45
N LEU A 237 -24.72 4.69 -12.31
CA LEU A 237 -23.29 4.65 -11.98
C LEU A 237 -22.70 6.07 -12.07
N ASP A 238 -22.08 6.53 -10.97
CA ASP A 238 -21.43 7.85 -10.91
C ASP A 238 -20.01 7.84 -11.53
N GLY A 239 -19.44 6.65 -11.73
CA GLY A 239 -18.11 6.47 -12.28
C GLY A 239 -18.06 6.64 -13.81
N THR A 240 -16.85 6.79 -14.31
CA THR A 240 -16.54 6.91 -15.73
C THR A 240 -15.63 5.75 -16.15
N SER A 241 -15.90 5.10 -17.30
CA SER A 241 -15.02 4.05 -17.82
C SER A 241 -13.60 4.56 -18.03
N LEU A 242 -12.60 3.76 -17.63
CA LEU A 242 -11.17 4.03 -17.79
C LEU A 242 -10.66 3.77 -19.22
N THR A 243 -11.47 3.17 -20.09
CA THR A 243 -11.08 2.74 -21.44
C THR A 243 -10.50 3.85 -22.30
N TYR A 244 -10.93 5.10 -22.08
CA TYR A 244 -10.43 6.28 -22.79
C TYR A 244 -8.91 6.51 -22.60
N SER A 245 -8.34 6.06 -21.48
CA SER A 245 -6.92 6.25 -21.12
C SER A 245 -6.06 5.01 -21.43
N PHE A 246 -6.63 3.86 -21.81
CA PHE A 246 -5.91 2.60 -21.95
C PHE A 246 -4.68 2.72 -22.87
N ASN A 247 -4.83 3.35 -24.02
CA ASN A 247 -3.76 3.51 -25.01
C ASN A 247 -3.37 4.98 -25.25
N GLN A 248 -3.81 5.90 -24.36
CA GLN A 248 -3.58 7.34 -24.49
C GLN A 248 -3.20 7.91 -23.11
N SER A 249 -1.89 7.89 -22.82
CA SER A 249 -1.38 8.39 -21.52
C SER A 249 -1.63 9.89 -21.31
N ASP A 250 -1.80 10.65 -22.37
CA ASP A 250 -2.07 12.10 -22.43
C ASP A 250 -3.55 12.44 -22.70
N ALA A 251 -4.44 11.44 -22.67
CA ALA A 251 -5.87 11.69 -22.82
C ALA A 251 -6.35 12.76 -21.82
N LYS A 252 -7.25 13.62 -22.29
CA LYS A 252 -7.89 14.59 -21.38
C LYS A 252 -8.66 13.84 -20.28
N PRO A 253 -8.58 14.29 -19.02
CA PRO A 253 -9.38 13.71 -17.95
C PRO A 253 -10.87 13.67 -18.35
N ALA A 254 -11.51 12.54 -18.14
CA ALA A 254 -12.94 12.39 -18.40
C ALA A 254 -13.80 13.05 -17.32
N LYS A 255 -13.19 13.34 -16.16
CA LYS A 255 -13.78 14.09 -15.04
C LYS A 255 -12.70 14.91 -14.31
N THR A 256 -13.13 15.94 -13.59
CA THR A 256 -12.30 16.85 -12.80
C THR A 256 -12.72 16.82 -11.33
#